data_413efeb874f01e153120f68a8a92df25
#
_entry.id   413efeb874f01e153120f68a8a92df25
#
_cell.length_a   1.000
_cell.length_b   1.000
_cell.length_c   1.000
_cell.angle_alpha   90.00
_cell.angle_beta   90.00
_cell.angle_gamma   90.00
#
_symmetry.space_group_name_H-M   'P 1'
#
loop_
_entity.id
_entity.type
_entity.pdbx_description
1 polymer ?
#
loop_
_entity_poly.entity_id
_entity_poly.type
_entity_poly.pdbx_seq_one_letter_code
_entity_poly.pdbx_strand_id
1 'polypeptide(L)'
;RINSEAVQILSQHYYNTKIGKEHYQGLTIEANPEEFYDLLSPTDCEDLVCAYLSYEYKYIVIPSTNKKSTELYECILLDPEDRSHVYIQVKKGNVDIDANDFRHLQGKVFLFTSEGTVKNLDSNNENIKCISPEELFKFAISDAAKNIVSDSISYWTEYMRKALK
;
A
#
# COMPACT_ATOMS: atom_id res chain seq x y z
N ARG A 1 -2.55 14.94 -8.08
CA ARG A 1 -2.98 14.55 -9.44
C ARG A 1 -4.03 13.46 -9.28
N ILE A 2 -5.24 13.73 -9.71
CA ILE A 2 -6.23 12.67 -9.87
C ILE A 2 -5.74 11.85 -11.07
N ASN A 3 -5.54 10.56 -10.86
CA ASN A 3 -5.20 9.67 -11.96
C ASN A 3 -6.36 9.68 -12.96
N SER A 4 -6.12 10.10 -14.20
CA SER A 4 -7.14 10.21 -15.24
C SER A 4 -7.79 8.85 -15.54
N GLU A 5 -7.05 7.78 -15.37
CA GLU A 5 -7.47 6.40 -15.60
C GLU A 5 -8.45 5.92 -14.52
N ALA A 6 -8.14 6.14 -13.25
CA ALA A 6 -9.08 5.87 -12.15
C ALA A 6 -10.40 6.64 -12.31
N VAL A 7 -10.35 7.90 -12.75
CA VAL A 7 -11.55 8.69 -13.03
C VAL A 7 -12.36 8.10 -14.19
N GLN A 8 -11.71 7.65 -15.26
CA GLN A 8 -12.38 7.01 -16.40
C GLN A 8 -13.09 5.73 -15.97
N ILE A 9 -12.40 4.87 -15.21
CA ILE A 9 -12.97 3.62 -14.70
C ILE A 9 -14.19 3.89 -13.81
N LEU A 10 -14.08 4.80 -12.85
CA LEU A 10 -15.18 5.16 -11.95
C LEU A 10 -16.37 5.76 -12.72
N SER A 11 -16.10 6.65 -13.66
CA SER A 11 -17.12 7.28 -14.48
C SER A 11 -17.85 6.24 -15.34
N GLN A 12 -17.12 5.31 -15.93
CA GLN A 12 -17.70 4.25 -16.75
C GLN A 12 -18.47 3.24 -15.88
N HIS A 13 -17.94 2.89 -14.71
CA HIS A 13 -18.67 2.03 -13.76
C HIS A 13 -20.00 2.68 -13.34
N TYR A 14 -19.97 3.96 -12.97
CA TYR A 14 -21.19 4.71 -12.63
C TYR A 14 -22.19 4.72 -13.80
N TYR A 15 -21.71 4.99 -15.01
CA TYR A 15 -22.53 4.99 -16.21
C TYR A 15 -23.16 3.61 -16.47
N ASN A 16 -22.35 2.55 -16.44
CA ASN A 16 -22.82 1.19 -16.68
C ASN A 16 -23.86 0.74 -15.64
N THR A 17 -23.65 1.10 -14.37
CA THR A 17 -24.63 0.84 -13.30
C THR A 17 -25.96 1.54 -13.58
N LYS A 18 -25.93 2.78 -14.06
CA LYS A 18 -27.14 3.57 -14.39
C LYS A 18 -27.93 2.99 -15.57
N ILE A 19 -27.25 2.40 -16.55
CA ILE A 19 -27.90 1.82 -17.75
C ILE A 19 -28.15 0.31 -17.64
N GLY A 20 -27.88 -0.30 -16.46
CA GLY A 20 -28.11 -1.72 -16.22
C GLY A 20 -27.12 -2.66 -16.93
N LYS A 21 -25.95 -2.19 -17.32
CA LYS A 21 -24.86 -3.02 -17.86
C LYS A 21 -23.91 -3.42 -16.76
N GLU A 22 -23.80 -4.72 -16.48
CA GLU A 22 -22.96 -5.23 -15.38
C GLU A 22 -21.45 -5.20 -15.68
N HIS A 23 -21.03 -5.06 -16.94
CA HIS A 23 -19.63 -5.18 -17.32
C HIS A 23 -19.11 -3.94 -18.05
N TYR A 24 -17.92 -3.52 -17.62
CA TYR A 24 -17.13 -2.53 -18.29
C TYR A 24 -16.55 -3.09 -19.60
N GLN A 25 -16.81 -2.41 -20.72
CA GLN A 25 -16.20 -2.73 -22.00
C GLN A 25 -15.39 -1.53 -22.43
N GLY A 26 -14.09 -1.50 -22.17
CA GLY A 26 -13.28 -0.38 -22.69
C GLY A 26 -11.86 -0.23 -22.20
N LEU A 27 -11.53 -0.50 -20.97
CA LEU A 27 -10.14 -0.55 -20.51
C LEU A 27 -9.87 -1.94 -19.95
N THR A 28 -8.92 -2.64 -20.52
CA THR A 28 -8.43 -3.91 -19.98
C THR A 28 -7.30 -3.54 -19.03
N ILE A 29 -7.59 -3.51 -17.73
CA ILE A 29 -6.54 -3.41 -16.71
C ILE A 29 -6.06 -4.84 -16.44
N GLU A 30 -4.77 -5.04 -16.55
CA GLU A 30 -4.15 -6.30 -16.15
C GLU A 30 -4.06 -6.36 -14.62
N ALA A 31 -4.36 -7.52 -14.05
CA ALA A 31 -4.25 -7.71 -12.61
C ALA A 31 -2.78 -7.95 -12.22
N ASN A 32 -2.03 -6.89 -12.13
CA ASN A 32 -0.63 -6.87 -11.72
C ASN A 32 -0.37 -5.73 -10.71
N PRO A 33 0.78 -5.74 -10.01
CA PRO A 33 1.11 -4.71 -9.02
C PRO A 33 1.14 -3.29 -9.59
N GLU A 34 1.73 -3.08 -10.77
CA GLU A 34 1.89 -1.75 -11.38
C GLU A 34 0.54 -1.08 -11.59
N GLU A 35 -0.38 -1.74 -12.30
CA GLU A 35 -1.73 -1.27 -12.54
C GLU A 35 -2.51 -1.04 -11.24
N PHE A 36 -2.33 -1.92 -10.26
CA PHE A 36 -2.99 -1.79 -8.97
C PHE A 36 -2.55 -0.53 -8.22
N TYR A 37 -1.24 -0.29 -8.12
CA TYR A 37 -0.74 0.90 -7.41
C TYR A 37 -1.07 2.20 -8.15
N ASP A 38 -1.21 2.16 -9.46
CA ASP A 38 -1.67 3.32 -10.23
C ASP A 38 -3.09 3.76 -9.84
N LEU A 39 -3.95 2.84 -9.47
CA LEU A 39 -5.31 3.12 -9.03
C LEU A 39 -5.40 3.67 -7.61
N LEU A 40 -4.41 3.39 -6.74
CA LEU A 40 -4.40 3.83 -5.35
C LEU A 40 -3.93 5.28 -5.21
N SER A 41 -4.43 5.97 -4.20
CA SER A 41 -3.83 7.22 -3.74
C SER A 41 -2.58 6.96 -2.89
N PRO A 42 -1.71 7.95 -2.65
CA PRO A 42 -0.61 7.79 -1.68
C PRO A 42 -1.08 7.34 -0.30
N THR A 43 -2.18 7.91 0.20
CA THR A 43 -2.78 7.53 1.48
C THR A 43 -3.32 6.09 1.48
N ASP A 44 -3.90 5.63 0.36
CA ASP A 44 -4.31 4.21 0.26
C ASP A 44 -3.10 3.28 0.35
N CYS A 45 -1.95 3.67 -0.23
CA CYS A 45 -0.71 2.88 -0.11
C CYS A 45 -0.21 2.82 1.34
N GLU A 46 -0.26 3.95 2.08
CA GLU A 46 0.09 4.01 3.50
C GLU A 46 -0.83 3.11 4.34
N ASP A 47 -2.13 3.24 4.14
CA ASP A 47 -3.14 2.42 4.85
C ASP A 47 -2.98 0.94 4.54
N LEU A 48 -2.68 0.58 3.29
CA LEU A 48 -2.46 -0.80 2.88
C LEU A 48 -1.22 -1.41 3.54
N VAL A 49 -0.11 -0.67 3.62
CA VAL A 49 1.11 -1.10 4.33
C VAL A 49 0.82 -1.27 5.82
N CYS A 50 0.11 -0.33 6.45
CA CYS A 50 -0.29 -0.45 7.85
C CYS A 50 -1.17 -1.68 8.10
N ALA A 51 -2.15 -1.95 7.23
CA ALA A 51 -3.01 -3.13 7.32
C ALA A 51 -2.21 -4.43 7.16
N TYR A 52 -1.30 -4.48 6.18
CA TYR A 52 -0.41 -5.61 5.96
C TYR A 52 0.43 -5.93 7.20
N LEU A 53 1.12 -4.94 7.76
CA LEU A 53 1.98 -5.11 8.93
C LEU A 53 1.18 -5.48 10.18
N SER A 54 -0.02 -4.94 10.33
CA SER A 54 -0.92 -5.32 11.41
C SER A 54 -1.42 -6.76 11.28
N TYR A 55 -1.63 -7.24 10.07
CA TYR A 55 -2.06 -8.62 9.83
C TYR A 55 -0.93 -9.61 10.00
N GLU A 56 0.21 -9.40 9.32
CA GLU A 56 1.33 -10.36 9.28
C GLU A 56 2.13 -10.39 10.58
N TYR A 57 2.43 -9.22 11.13
CA TYR A 57 3.31 -9.07 12.30
C TYR A 57 2.56 -8.76 13.59
N LYS A 58 1.22 -8.58 13.54
CA LYS A 58 0.39 -8.21 14.68
C LYS A 58 0.75 -6.86 15.30
N TYR A 59 1.42 -5.99 14.54
CA TYR A 59 1.74 -4.66 15.02
C TYR A 59 0.50 -3.80 15.20
N ILE A 60 0.53 -2.94 16.20
CA ILE A 60 -0.59 -2.09 16.59
C ILE A 60 -0.35 -0.68 16.05
N VAL A 61 -1.28 -0.16 15.24
CA VAL A 61 -1.21 1.22 14.75
C VAL A 61 -1.34 2.21 15.91
N ILE A 62 -0.38 3.14 16.05
CA ILE A 62 -0.47 4.22 17.01
C ILE A 62 -1.29 5.36 16.40
N PRO A 63 -2.49 5.65 16.93
CA PRO A 63 -3.38 6.66 16.36
C PRO A 63 -2.70 8.03 16.24
N SER A 64 -3.01 8.75 15.17
CA SER A 64 -2.53 10.11 14.89
C SER A 64 -1.06 10.26 14.51
N THR A 65 -0.28 9.19 14.41
CA THR A 65 1.10 9.28 13.91
C THR A 65 1.14 9.52 12.41
N ASN A 66 0.20 8.99 11.66
CA ASN A 66 0.01 9.24 10.22
C ASN A 66 -0.47 10.67 9.89
N LYS A 67 -0.79 11.50 10.88
CA LYS A 67 -1.18 12.91 10.68
C LYS A 67 -0.03 13.89 10.84
N LYS A 68 1.07 13.43 11.42
CA LYS A 68 2.31 14.20 11.52
C LYS A 68 3.24 13.68 10.43
N SER A 69 3.07 14.15 9.19
CA SER A 69 4.08 13.89 8.18
C SER A 69 5.41 14.42 8.69
N THR A 70 6.22 13.54 9.20
CA THR A 70 7.63 13.81 9.39
C THR A 70 8.29 13.62 8.03
N GLU A 71 9.35 14.33 7.74
CA GLU A 71 10.05 14.17 6.46
C GLU A 71 10.58 12.74 6.26
N LEU A 72 10.67 11.98 7.35
CA LEU A 72 11.36 10.68 7.37
C LEU A 72 10.44 9.46 7.40
N TYR A 73 9.26 9.52 8.00
CA TYR A 73 8.32 8.40 8.07
C TYR A 73 6.86 8.85 8.11
N GLU A 74 5.97 8.03 7.56
CA GLU A 74 4.55 8.37 7.41
C GLU A 74 3.74 7.99 8.66
N CYS A 75 3.99 6.83 9.26
CA CYS A 75 3.31 6.41 10.48
C CYS A 75 4.22 5.56 11.40
N ILE A 76 3.76 5.38 12.65
CA ILE A 76 4.43 4.54 13.65
C ILE A 76 3.45 3.47 14.13
N LEU A 77 3.92 2.23 14.20
CA LEU A 77 3.23 1.14 14.87
C LEU A 77 4.00 0.74 16.13
N LEU A 78 3.34 -0.02 16.97
CA LEU A 78 3.92 -0.63 18.17
C LEU A 78 4.04 -2.14 17.96
N ASP A 79 5.22 -2.69 18.19
CA ASP A 79 5.37 -4.12 18.35
C ASP A 79 4.84 -4.53 19.74
N PRO A 80 3.81 -5.38 19.83
CA PRO A 80 3.23 -5.76 21.11
C PRO A 80 4.14 -6.68 21.94
N GLU A 81 5.13 -7.35 21.34
CA GLU A 81 6.00 -8.30 22.03
C GLU A 81 7.06 -7.59 22.87
N ASP A 82 7.78 -6.64 22.27
CA ASP A 82 8.88 -5.94 22.92
C ASP A 82 8.58 -4.46 23.21
N ARG A 83 7.41 -3.96 22.77
CA ARG A 83 6.94 -2.58 22.87
C ARG A 83 7.83 -1.57 22.12
N SER A 84 8.62 -2.03 21.19
CA SER A 84 9.42 -1.17 20.32
C SER A 84 8.57 -0.45 19.29
N HIS A 85 9.05 0.70 18.82
CA HIS A 85 8.43 1.40 17.71
C HIS A 85 8.78 0.73 16.39
N VAL A 86 7.80 0.71 15.49
CA VAL A 86 7.94 0.26 14.11
C VAL A 86 7.63 1.46 13.22
N TYR A 87 8.64 1.93 12.50
CA TYR A 87 8.56 3.08 11.61
C TYR A 87 8.24 2.63 10.19
N ILE A 88 7.39 3.37 9.50
CA ILE A 88 6.97 3.06 8.14
C ILE A 88 7.22 4.24 7.23
N GLN A 89 7.92 4.00 6.13
CA GLN A 89 8.06 4.95 5.03
C GLN A 89 7.46 4.35 3.77
N VAL A 90 6.52 5.09 3.17
CA VAL A 90 5.82 4.71 1.95
C VAL A 90 6.04 5.77 0.88
N LYS A 91 6.39 5.36 -0.31
CA LYS A 91 6.48 6.22 -1.49
C LYS A 91 5.68 5.60 -2.64
N LYS A 92 4.71 6.36 -3.14
CA LYS A 92 4.00 5.99 -4.36
C LYS A 92 4.70 6.58 -5.57
N GLY A 93 4.79 5.81 -6.66
CA GLY A 93 5.43 6.18 -7.91
C GLY A 93 6.93 5.88 -7.90
N ASN A 94 7.61 6.36 -8.93
CA ASN A 94 9.04 6.14 -9.13
C ASN A 94 9.87 7.06 -8.22
N VAL A 95 9.83 6.78 -6.91
CA VAL A 95 10.56 7.52 -5.88
C VAL A 95 11.45 6.56 -5.11
N ASP A 96 12.75 6.80 -5.17
CA ASP A 96 13.73 6.00 -4.44
C ASP A 96 13.75 6.34 -2.95
N ILE A 97 14.07 5.35 -2.13
CA ILE A 97 14.26 5.49 -0.69
C ILE A 97 15.70 5.08 -0.36
N ASP A 98 16.42 5.89 0.39
CA ASP A 98 17.75 5.52 0.90
C ASP A 98 17.63 4.94 2.31
N ALA A 99 17.95 3.66 2.48
CA ALA A 99 17.88 2.98 3.78
C ALA A 99 18.87 3.58 4.80
N ASN A 100 19.92 4.28 4.37
CA ASN A 100 20.85 4.94 5.29
C ASN A 100 20.18 6.04 6.11
N ASP A 101 19.15 6.70 5.59
CA ASP A 101 18.44 7.78 6.28
C ASP A 101 17.76 7.30 7.57
N PHE A 102 17.48 5.99 7.65
CA PHE A 102 16.73 5.37 8.74
C PHE A 102 17.61 4.66 9.79
N ARG A 103 18.93 4.56 9.57
CA ARG A 103 19.84 3.81 10.46
C ARG A 103 19.93 4.36 11.87
N HIS A 104 19.58 5.63 12.07
CA HIS A 104 19.61 6.27 13.38
C HIS A 104 18.35 6.00 14.22
N LEU A 105 17.30 5.43 13.61
CA LEU A 105 16.06 5.14 14.32
C LEU A 105 16.24 3.90 15.22
N GLN A 106 15.77 4.05 16.47
CA GLN A 106 15.75 2.94 17.41
C GLN A 106 14.43 2.19 17.28
N GLY A 107 14.46 1.05 16.59
CA GLY A 107 13.29 0.21 16.33
C GLY A 107 13.35 -0.45 14.96
N LYS A 108 12.24 -1.06 14.59
CA LYS A 108 12.09 -1.69 13.28
C LYS A 108 11.66 -0.65 12.26
N VAL A 109 12.12 -0.79 11.03
CA VAL A 109 11.77 0.12 9.92
C VAL A 109 11.29 -0.71 8.75
N PHE A 110 10.15 -0.34 8.19
CA PHE A 110 9.64 -0.94 6.95
C PHE A 110 9.58 0.13 5.86
N LEU A 111 10.17 -0.18 4.72
CA LEU A 111 10.27 0.69 3.57
C LEU A 111 9.45 0.11 2.43
N PHE A 112 8.64 0.93 1.79
CA PHE A 112 7.86 0.57 0.62
C PHE A 112 7.94 1.66 -0.44
N THR A 113 8.17 1.27 -1.69
CA THR A 113 7.97 2.13 -2.86
C THR A 113 7.28 1.31 -3.94
N SER A 114 6.28 1.90 -4.63
CA SER A 114 5.51 1.16 -5.63
C SER A 114 6.26 0.92 -6.93
N GLU A 115 7.15 1.84 -7.32
CA GLU A 115 7.88 1.79 -8.60
C GLU A 115 9.37 2.18 -8.47
N GLY A 116 9.76 2.78 -7.35
CA GLY A 116 11.14 3.17 -7.08
C GLY A 116 11.99 2.00 -6.57
N THR A 117 13.19 2.33 -6.12
CA THR A 117 14.15 1.38 -5.54
C THR A 117 14.49 1.76 -4.10
N VAL A 118 14.66 0.75 -3.23
CA VAL A 118 15.26 0.95 -1.91
C VAL A 118 16.77 0.75 -2.05
N LYS A 119 17.52 1.85 -1.91
CA LYS A 119 18.99 1.87 -2.01
C LYS A 119 19.63 1.60 -0.66
N ASN A 120 20.87 1.11 -0.70
CA ASN A 120 21.72 0.90 0.48
C ASN A 120 21.09 0.00 1.57
N LEU A 121 20.16 -0.87 1.17
CA LEU A 121 19.60 -1.88 2.06
C LEU A 121 20.70 -2.89 2.39
N ASP A 122 21.07 -2.98 3.66
CA ASP A 122 22.07 -3.93 4.16
C ASP A 122 21.35 -5.19 4.65
N SER A 123 21.63 -6.33 4.00
CA SER A 123 21.06 -7.62 4.38
C SER A 123 21.46 -8.09 5.80
N ASN A 124 22.50 -7.50 6.38
CA ASN A 124 22.90 -7.77 7.75
C ASN A 124 22.17 -6.89 8.77
N ASN A 125 21.45 -5.88 8.33
CA ASN A 125 20.65 -5.03 9.20
C ASN A 125 19.20 -5.56 9.29
N GLU A 126 18.94 -6.43 10.24
CA GLU A 126 17.62 -7.03 10.45
C GLU A 126 16.53 -6.02 10.85
N ASN A 127 16.92 -4.82 11.27
CA ASN A 127 15.98 -3.79 11.71
C ASN A 127 15.34 -3.03 10.55
N ILE A 128 15.94 -3.01 9.35
CA ILE A 128 15.38 -2.31 8.18
C ILE A 128 14.98 -3.35 7.14
N LYS A 129 13.69 -3.39 6.82
CA LYS A 129 13.11 -4.32 5.84
C LYS A 129 12.43 -3.57 4.72
N CYS A 130 12.51 -4.10 3.51
CA CYS A 130 11.76 -3.64 2.37
C CYS A 130 10.56 -4.58 2.13
N ILE A 131 9.38 -3.99 1.93
CA ILE A 131 8.19 -4.71 1.46
C ILE A 131 8.20 -4.59 -0.07
N SER A 132 8.13 -5.72 -0.79
CA SER A 132 8.06 -5.65 -2.24
C SER A 132 6.65 -5.32 -2.73
N PRO A 133 6.51 -4.64 -3.89
CA PRO A 133 5.21 -4.39 -4.49
C PRO A 133 4.40 -5.67 -4.73
N GLU A 134 5.04 -6.75 -5.12
CA GLU A 134 4.42 -8.06 -5.36
C GLU A 134 3.87 -8.68 -4.07
N GLU A 135 4.61 -8.59 -2.98
CA GLU A 135 4.21 -9.11 -1.67
C GLU A 135 2.98 -8.38 -1.16
N LEU A 136 3.01 -7.05 -1.19
CA LEU A 136 1.90 -6.23 -0.73
C LEU A 136 0.66 -6.38 -1.63
N PHE A 137 0.84 -6.52 -2.95
CA PHE A 137 -0.25 -6.80 -3.89
C PHE A 137 -0.90 -8.16 -3.61
N LYS A 138 -0.11 -9.22 -3.39
CA LYS A 138 -0.63 -10.54 -3.02
C LYS A 138 -1.47 -10.50 -1.75
N PHE A 139 -1.01 -9.75 -0.75
CA PHE A 139 -1.81 -9.52 0.45
C PHE A 139 -3.11 -8.80 0.11
N ALA A 140 -3.06 -7.69 -0.64
CA ALA A 140 -4.23 -6.88 -0.98
C ALA A 140 -5.34 -7.69 -1.66
N ILE A 141 -4.99 -8.56 -2.61
CA ILE A 141 -5.95 -9.42 -3.33
C ILE A 141 -6.35 -10.69 -2.56
N SER A 142 -5.72 -10.98 -1.43
CA SER A 142 -6.05 -12.15 -0.60
C SER A 142 -7.30 -11.93 0.25
N ASP A 143 -7.84 -13.02 0.81
CA ASP A 143 -8.93 -12.94 1.77
C ASP A 143 -8.51 -12.29 3.10
N ALA A 144 -7.22 -12.28 3.40
CA ALA A 144 -6.65 -11.65 4.60
C ALA A 144 -6.89 -10.13 4.64
N ALA A 145 -6.88 -9.46 3.50
CA ALA A 145 -7.13 -8.02 3.41
C ALA A 145 -8.61 -7.64 3.55
N LYS A 146 -9.54 -8.59 3.42
CA LYS A 146 -10.98 -8.30 3.51
C LYS A 146 -11.33 -7.74 4.89
N ASN A 147 -12.10 -6.65 4.87
CA ASN A 147 -12.61 -5.95 6.06
C ASN A 147 -11.54 -5.27 6.96
N ILE A 148 -10.29 -5.25 6.56
CA ILE A 148 -9.22 -4.56 7.30
C ILE A 148 -8.56 -3.43 6.52
N VAL A 149 -8.95 -3.24 5.27
CA VAL A 149 -8.52 -2.12 4.41
C VAL A 149 -9.70 -1.17 4.16
N SER A 150 -9.40 0.07 3.73
CA SER A 150 -10.42 1.07 3.42
C SER A 150 -11.34 0.63 2.27
N ASP A 151 -12.50 1.27 2.17
CA ASP A 151 -13.46 1.02 1.08
C ASP A 151 -12.84 1.28 -0.30
N SER A 152 -11.97 2.30 -0.41
CA SER A 152 -11.25 2.61 -1.64
C SER A 152 -10.35 1.46 -2.07
N ILE A 153 -9.53 0.94 -1.16
CA ILE A 153 -8.64 -0.20 -1.42
C ILE A 153 -9.48 -1.44 -1.74
N SER A 154 -10.54 -1.71 -0.97
CA SER A 154 -11.44 -2.85 -1.19
C SER A 154 -12.05 -2.83 -2.59
N TYR A 155 -12.50 -1.67 -3.05
CA TYR A 155 -13.05 -1.50 -4.40
C TYR A 155 -12.05 -1.95 -5.48
N TRP A 156 -10.81 -1.44 -5.41
CA TRP A 156 -9.78 -1.76 -6.39
C TRP A 156 -9.29 -3.21 -6.30
N THR A 157 -9.19 -3.76 -5.09
CA THR A 157 -8.82 -5.17 -4.92
C THR A 157 -9.87 -6.13 -5.48
N GLU A 158 -11.15 -5.82 -5.32
CA GLU A 158 -12.22 -6.60 -5.95
C GLU A 158 -12.17 -6.52 -7.47
N TYR A 159 -11.85 -5.34 -7.99
CA TYR A 159 -11.66 -5.15 -9.42
C TYR A 159 -10.53 -6.03 -9.96
N MET A 160 -9.37 -6.02 -9.30
CA MET A 160 -8.23 -6.88 -9.65
C MET A 160 -8.56 -8.38 -9.55
N ARG A 161 -9.28 -8.81 -8.51
CA ARG A 161 -9.73 -10.21 -8.36
C ARG A 161 -10.65 -10.67 -9.49
N LYS A 162 -11.45 -9.78 -10.05
CA LYS A 162 -12.31 -10.09 -11.21
C LYS A 162 -11.50 -10.19 -12.49
N ALA A 163 -10.45 -9.40 -12.65
CA ALA A 163 -9.56 -9.47 -13.81
C ALA A 163 -8.66 -10.72 -13.82
N LEU A 164 -8.45 -11.36 -12.66
CA LEU A 164 -7.70 -12.61 -12.53
C LEU A 164 -8.52 -13.88 -12.83
N LYS A 165 -9.84 -13.76 -13.00
CA LYS A 165 -10.76 -14.87 -13.35
C LYS A 165 -11.01 -14.95 -14.84
#